data_eb55f8d6efad4ac938011edee3faf639
#
_entry.id   eb55f8d6efad4ac938011edee3faf639
#
_cell.length_a   1.000
_cell.length_b   1.000
_cell.length_c   1.000
_cell.angle_alpha   90.00
_cell.angle_beta   90.00
_cell.angle_gamma   90.00
#
_symmetry.space_group_name_H-M   'P 1'
#
loop_
_entity.id
_entity.type
_entity.pdbx_description
1 polymer ?
#
loop_
_entity_poly.entity_id
_entity_poly.type
_entity_poly.pdbx_seq_one_letter_code
_entity_poly.pdbx_strand_id
1 'polypeptide(L)'
;HFGRMLFETITGQDQGRILEENHEYSPKWGVSYGHTFSEGSTDPEAIKGELAIGIEMICYRMRAYGIRSSSFGGHIGFDKNDYPSIGFRFVTPSFTHITKYVYDACMRELAELIDSFCQRKMAIRSLMISTQDMDKTSQMNLFFRDEAEHTQRYQAIDRINNRYGKGTVTTARSLYRVQGNTHFLERNSG
;
A
#
# COMPACT_ATOMS: atom_id res chain seq x y z
N HIS A 1 -2.23 -1.63 33.21
CA HIS A 1 -2.56 -0.53 32.30
C HIS A 1 -3.52 -0.98 31.18
N PHE A 2 -3.25 -2.10 30.52
CA PHE A 2 -4.04 -2.61 29.38
C PHE A 2 -5.48 -2.98 29.77
N GLY A 3 -5.70 -3.64 30.92
CA GLY A 3 -7.02 -4.06 31.37
C GLY A 3 -7.97 -2.90 31.68
N ARG A 4 -7.44 -1.78 32.19
CA ARG A 4 -8.23 -0.57 32.45
C ARG A 4 -8.68 0.11 31.17
N MET A 5 -7.78 0.23 30.20
CA MET A 5 -8.08 0.80 28.87
C MET A 5 -9.17 -0.03 28.15
N LEU A 6 -9.05 -1.37 28.21
CA LEU A 6 -10.03 -2.27 27.61
C LEU A 6 -11.41 -2.13 28.27
N PHE A 7 -11.46 -2.03 29.60
CA PHE A 7 -12.69 -1.83 30.35
C PHE A 7 -13.37 -0.48 30.01
N GLU A 8 -12.59 0.60 29.95
CA GLU A 8 -13.08 1.94 29.60
C GLU A 8 -13.65 1.95 28.16
N THR A 9 -12.98 1.25 27.21
CA THR A 9 -13.46 1.10 25.82
C THR A 9 -14.77 0.31 25.74
N ILE A 10 -14.88 -0.83 26.45
CA ILE A 10 -16.06 -1.68 26.42
C ILE A 10 -17.28 -1.02 27.11
N THR A 11 -17.04 -0.23 28.16
CA THR A 11 -18.10 0.45 28.88
C THR A 11 -18.52 1.80 28.29
N GLY A 12 -17.88 2.22 27.19
CA GLY A 12 -18.12 3.51 26.54
C GLY A 12 -17.64 4.71 27.39
N GLN A 13 -16.82 4.47 28.42
CA GLN A 13 -16.19 5.50 29.23
C GLN A 13 -14.85 5.96 28.72
N ASP A 14 -14.44 5.40 27.56
CA ASP A 14 -13.24 5.81 26.86
C ASP A 14 -13.38 7.28 26.44
N GLN A 15 -12.56 8.14 27.03
CA GLN A 15 -12.38 9.52 26.58
C GLN A 15 -11.46 9.57 25.35
N GLY A 16 -11.51 8.53 24.51
CA GLY A 16 -10.82 8.50 23.24
C GLY A 16 -11.05 9.82 22.51
N ARG A 17 -10.00 10.53 22.25
CA ARG A 17 -10.06 11.79 21.50
C ARG A 17 -10.70 11.49 20.16
N ILE A 18 -11.97 11.85 20.02
CA ILE A 18 -12.58 12.04 18.71
C ILE A 18 -11.71 13.13 18.07
N LEU A 19 -10.87 12.73 17.12
CA LEU A 19 -10.10 13.69 16.36
C LEU A 19 -11.14 14.52 15.60
N GLU A 20 -11.25 15.80 15.96
CA GLU A 20 -12.08 16.75 15.23
C GLU A 20 -11.67 16.65 13.75
N GLU A 21 -12.64 16.61 12.83
CA GLU A 21 -12.45 16.44 11.39
C GLU A 21 -11.53 17.49 10.73
N ASN A 22 -11.12 18.51 11.45
CA ASN A 22 -10.30 19.64 10.98
C ASN A 22 -8.80 19.52 11.28
N HIS A 23 -8.32 18.43 11.86
CA HIS A 23 -6.88 18.22 11.90
C HIS A 23 -6.41 17.72 10.57
N GLU A 24 -5.60 18.53 9.87
CA GLU A 24 -4.74 18.05 8.77
C GLU A 24 -4.04 16.77 9.23
N TYR A 25 -4.63 15.63 8.86
CA TYR A 25 -4.05 14.33 9.18
C TYR A 25 -2.74 14.18 8.40
N SER A 26 -1.66 14.58 9.05
CA SER A 26 -0.34 14.28 8.55
C SER A 26 0.11 12.96 9.19
N PRO A 27 0.33 11.90 8.42
CA PRO A 27 0.77 10.63 8.97
C PRO A 27 2.13 10.83 9.65
N LYS A 28 2.16 10.73 10.98
CA LYS A 28 3.40 10.84 11.77
C LYS A 28 4.30 9.61 11.58
N TRP A 29 3.73 8.48 11.20
CA TRP A 29 4.37 7.16 11.24
C TRP A 29 4.52 6.49 9.88
N GLY A 30 4.01 7.08 8.82
CA GLY A 30 4.08 6.51 7.48
C GLY A 30 2.72 6.18 6.88
N VAL A 31 2.76 5.77 5.64
CA VAL A 31 1.61 5.28 4.87
C VAL A 31 1.81 3.79 4.63
N SER A 32 0.79 3.00 4.92
CA SER A 32 0.83 1.56 4.75
C SER A 32 -0.39 1.03 4.00
N TYR A 33 -0.22 -0.13 3.40
CA TYR A 33 -1.28 -0.95 2.84
C TYR A 33 -1.06 -2.39 3.29
N GLY A 34 -2.14 -3.07 3.67
CA GLY A 34 -2.13 -4.49 4.02
C GLY A 34 -3.30 -5.20 3.37
N HIS A 35 -3.05 -6.41 2.93
CA HIS A 35 -4.07 -7.33 2.39
C HIS A 35 -3.89 -8.73 2.96
N THR A 36 -5.01 -9.37 3.26
CA THR A 36 -5.05 -10.77 3.67
C THR A 36 -5.94 -11.52 2.70
N PHE A 37 -5.38 -12.50 2.01
CA PHE A 37 -6.15 -13.38 1.11
C PHE A 37 -7.11 -14.25 1.93
N SER A 38 -8.32 -14.49 1.42
CA SER A 38 -9.30 -15.39 2.04
C SER A 38 -8.75 -16.82 2.17
N GLU A 39 -8.00 -17.24 1.15
CA GLU A 39 -7.17 -18.45 1.13
C GLU A 39 -5.77 -18.05 0.70
N GLY A 40 -4.76 -18.80 1.17
CA GLY A 40 -3.39 -18.55 0.77
C GLY A 40 -3.22 -18.74 -0.75
N SER A 41 -2.49 -17.86 -1.40
CA SER A 41 -2.24 -17.91 -2.84
C SER A 41 -0.84 -18.42 -3.16
N THR A 42 -0.75 -19.27 -4.17
CA THR A 42 0.50 -19.73 -4.81
C THR A 42 0.60 -19.22 -6.26
N ASP A 43 -0.31 -18.36 -6.68
CA ASP A 43 -0.28 -17.73 -8.00
C ASP A 43 0.60 -16.45 -7.94
N PRO A 44 1.78 -16.44 -8.58
CA PRO A 44 2.68 -15.30 -8.52
C PRO A 44 2.11 -14.04 -9.17
N GLU A 45 1.29 -14.18 -10.22
CA GLU A 45 0.69 -13.02 -10.88
C GLU A 45 -0.39 -12.37 -10.02
N ALA A 46 -1.18 -13.16 -9.32
CA ALA A 46 -2.16 -12.66 -8.36
C ALA A 46 -1.48 -11.91 -7.21
N ILE A 47 -0.36 -12.44 -6.69
CA ILE A 47 0.40 -11.81 -5.60
C ILE A 47 1.06 -10.51 -6.07
N LYS A 48 1.69 -10.51 -7.25
CA LYS A 48 2.29 -9.31 -7.87
C LYS A 48 1.21 -8.25 -8.17
N GLY A 49 0.02 -8.69 -8.60
CA GLY A 49 -1.14 -7.82 -8.83
C GLY A 49 -1.61 -7.15 -7.55
N GLU A 50 -1.68 -7.88 -6.43
CA GLU A 50 -2.05 -7.31 -5.13
C GLU A 50 -0.98 -6.32 -4.61
N LEU A 51 0.30 -6.60 -4.81
CA LEU A 51 1.36 -5.64 -4.53
C LEU A 51 1.23 -4.36 -5.37
N ALA A 52 0.84 -4.50 -6.66
CA ALA A 52 0.60 -3.33 -7.51
C ALA A 52 -0.53 -2.45 -6.95
N ILE A 53 -1.65 -3.06 -6.50
CA ILE A 53 -2.74 -2.35 -5.83
C ILE A 53 -2.24 -1.65 -4.58
N GLY A 54 -1.48 -2.35 -3.73
CA GLY A 54 -0.93 -1.78 -2.51
C GLY A 54 -0.03 -0.57 -2.77
N ILE A 55 0.83 -0.65 -3.78
CA ILE A 55 1.70 0.44 -4.19
C ILE A 55 0.90 1.62 -4.74
N GLU A 56 -0.13 1.38 -5.57
CA GLU A 56 -1.03 2.43 -6.04
C GLU A 56 -1.68 3.17 -4.88
N MET A 57 -2.20 2.43 -3.88
CA MET A 57 -2.86 3.00 -2.70
C MET A 57 -1.91 3.81 -1.83
N ILE A 58 -0.68 3.32 -1.61
CA ILE A 58 0.34 4.06 -0.85
C ILE A 58 0.73 5.34 -1.59
N CYS A 59 1.03 5.25 -2.89
CA CYS A 59 1.41 6.40 -3.70
C CYS A 59 0.28 7.43 -3.80
N TYR A 60 -0.97 6.99 -3.94
CA TYR A 60 -2.14 7.87 -3.89
C TYR A 60 -2.19 8.65 -2.56
N ARG A 61 -2.05 7.94 -1.42
CA ARG A 61 -2.05 8.59 -0.10
C ARG A 61 -0.86 9.53 0.09
N MET A 62 0.32 9.14 -0.39
CA MET A 62 1.50 10.02 -0.36
C MET A 62 1.24 11.32 -1.11
N ARG A 63 0.64 11.25 -2.31
CA ARG A 63 0.27 12.45 -3.08
C ARG A 63 -0.80 13.29 -2.37
N ALA A 64 -1.80 12.64 -1.79
CA ALA A 64 -2.86 13.34 -1.05
C ALA A 64 -2.33 14.09 0.19
N TYR A 65 -1.30 13.55 0.85
CA TYR A 65 -0.66 14.16 2.02
C TYR A 65 0.54 15.06 1.68
N GLY A 66 0.90 15.19 0.40
CA GLY A 66 2.06 15.97 -0.02
C GLY A 66 3.39 15.42 0.50
N ILE A 67 3.49 14.09 0.68
CA ILE A 67 4.70 13.42 1.16
C ILE A 67 5.32 12.56 0.07
N ARG A 68 6.63 12.30 0.21
CA ARG A 68 7.43 11.42 -0.62
C ARG A 68 8.19 10.43 0.25
N SER A 69 8.60 9.31 -0.31
CA SER A 69 9.46 8.32 0.36
C SER A 69 10.51 7.81 -0.60
N SER A 70 11.68 7.46 -0.09
CA SER A 70 12.74 6.78 -0.82
C SER A 70 12.94 5.33 -0.36
N SER A 71 12.37 4.97 0.79
CA SER A 71 12.52 3.66 1.40
C SER A 71 11.17 3.07 1.76
N PHE A 72 10.98 1.84 1.33
CA PHE A 72 9.76 1.07 1.53
C PHE A 72 10.10 -0.28 2.14
N GLY A 73 9.18 -0.82 2.92
CA GLY A 73 9.35 -2.14 3.50
C GLY A 73 8.01 -2.75 3.86
N GLY A 74 8.03 -3.99 4.24
CA GLY A 74 6.82 -4.71 4.60
C GLY A 74 7.10 -6.15 5.02
N HIS A 75 6.08 -6.97 4.96
CA HIS A 75 6.21 -8.38 5.24
C HIS A 75 5.26 -9.22 4.38
N ILE A 76 5.67 -10.46 4.16
CA ILE A 76 4.90 -11.51 3.52
C ILE A 76 4.61 -12.57 4.59
N GLY A 77 3.33 -12.83 4.86
CA GLY A 77 2.89 -13.90 5.75
C GLY A 77 2.35 -15.09 4.96
N PHE A 78 2.55 -16.29 5.48
CA PHE A 78 2.15 -17.54 4.86
C PHE A 78 0.91 -18.14 5.52
N ASP A 79 0.20 -19.01 4.79
CA ASP A 79 -1.05 -19.62 5.26
C ASP A 79 -0.84 -20.61 6.40
N LYS A 80 0.32 -21.26 6.45
CA LYS A 80 0.68 -22.24 7.51
C LYS A 80 1.57 -21.59 8.54
N ASN A 81 1.27 -21.84 9.82
CA ASN A 81 2.08 -21.38 10.94
C ASN A 81 3.52 -21.97 10.96
N ASP A 82 3.80 -22.92 10.09
CA ASP A 82 5.12 -23.54 9.94
C ASP A 82 6.17 -22.60 9.33
N TYR A 83 5.73 -21.52 8.69
CA TYR A 83 6.61 -20.54 8.07
C TYR A 83 6.48 -19.19 8.78
N PRO A 84 7.59 -18.66 9.33
CA PRO A 84 7.58 -17.30 9.87
C PRO A 84 7.34 -16.30 8.75
N SER A 85 6.71 -15.18 9.09
CA SER A 85 6.58 -14.08 8.15
C SER A 85 7.97 -13.55 7.75
N ILE A 86 8.12 -13.18 6.49
CA ILE A 86 9.38 -12.67 5.95
C ILE A 86 9.25 -11.16 5.73
N GLY A 87 10.13 -10.40 6.38
CA GLY A 87 10.27 -8.97 6.16
C GLY A 87 11.05 -8.68 4.88
N PHE A 88 10.68 -7.61 4.18
CA PHE A 88 11.42 -7.12 3.04
C PHE A 88 11.62 -5.60 3.10
N ARG A 89 12.58 -5.11 2.35
CA ARG A 89 12.84 -3.69 2.16
C ARG A 89 13.36 -3.43 0.76
N PHE A 90 12.93 -2.33 0.17
CA PHE A 90 13.50 -1.83 -1.09
C PHE A 90 13.58 -0.30 -1.07
N VAL A 91 14.40 0.24 -1.98
CA VAL A 91 14.63 1.67 -2.09
C VAL A 91 14.45 2.14 -3.53
N THR A 92 14.00 3.37 -3.66
CA THR A 92 14.02 4.12 -4.92
C THR A 92 15.27 5.02 -4.95
N PRO A 93 15.77 5.37 -6.13
CA PRO A 93 16.97 6.23 -6.25
C PRO A 93 16.83 7.61 -5.59
N SER A 94 15.59 8.08 -5.39
CA SER A 94 15.28 9.35 -4.75
C SER A 94 13.92 9.30 -4.08
N PHE A 95 13.61 10.30 -3.26
CA PHE A 95 12.28 10.51 -2.71
C PHE A 95 11.24 10.67 -3.82
N THR A 96 10.21 9.84 -3.82
CA THR A 96 9.18 9.83 -4.87
C THR A 96 7.80 9.45 -4.32
N HIS A 97 6.77 9.84 -5.03
CA HIS A 97 5.39 9.37 -4.89
C HIS A 97 4.84 8.80 -6.21
N ILE A 98 5.73 8.59 -7.18
CA ILE A 98 5.37 8.11 -8.52
C ILE A 98 5.22 6.58 -8.48
N THR A 99 4.01 6.12 -8.69
CA THR A 99 3.63 4.70 -8.60
C THR A 99 4.55 3.80 -9.44
N LYS A 100 4.87 4.23 -10.68
CA LYS A 100 5.75 3.46 -11.57
C LYS A 100 7.12 3.20 -10.96
N TYR A 101 7.77 4.20 -10.38
CA TYR A 101 9.11 4.06 -9.82
C TYR A 101 9.13 3.17 -8.58
N VAL A 102 8.13 3.31 -7.72
CA VAL A 102 7.97 2.48 -6.53
C VAL A 102 7.70 1.02 -6.92
N TYR A 103 6.84 0.80 -7.93
CA TYR A 103 6.55 -0.54 -8.44
C TYR A 103 7.77 -1.20 -9.07
N ASP A 104 8.48 -0.50 -9.93
CA ASP A 104 9.65 -1.04 -10.61
C ASP A 104 10.77 -1.39 -9.58
N ALA A 105 10.94 -0.59 -8.54
CA ALA A 105 11.86 -0.89 -7.44
C ALA A 105 11.40 -2.11 -6.62
N CYS A 106 10.12 -2.20 -6.29
CA CYS A 106 9.53 -3.34 -5.58
C CYS A 106 9.72 -4.64 -6.36
N MET A 107 9.40 -4.66 -7.66
CA MET A 107 9.50 -5.87 -8.49
C MET A 107 10.95 -6.30 -8.70
N ARG A 108 11.90 -5.39 -8.73
CA ARG A 108 13.32 -5.73 -8.82
C ARG A 108 13.79 -6.57 -7.63
N GLU A 109 13.26 -6.30 -6.46
CA GLU A 109 13.64 -6.98 -5.22
C GLU A 109 12.79 -8.22 -4.92
N LEU A 110 11.49 -8.19 -5.28
CA LEU A 110 10.55 -9.19 -4.80
C LEU A 110 10.09 -10.19 -5.86
N ALA A 111 10.22 -9.91 -7.15
CA ALA A 111 9.62 -10.78 -8.18
C ALA A 111 10.17 -12.22 -8.11
N GLU A 112 11.49 -12.39 -8.08
CA GLU A 112 12.12 -13.71 -8.00
C GLU A 112 11.82 -14.43 -6.67
N LEU A 113 11.75 -13.66 -5.57
CA LEU A 113 11.41 -14.20 -4.26
C LEU A 113 9.99 -14.76 -4.24
N ILE A 114 9.03 -14.01 -4.78
CA ILE A 114 7.62 -14.44 -4.91
C ILE A 114 7.54 -15.70 -5.77
N ASP A 115 8.18 -15.68 -6.94
CA ASP A 115 8.20 -16.83 -7.85
C ASP A 115 8.80 -18.07 -7.15
N SER A 116 9.86 -17.93 -6.38
CA SER A 116 10.47 -19.00 -5.60
C SER A 116 9.52 -19.57 -4.53
N PHE A 117 8.78 -18.72 -3.81
CA PHE A 117 7.79 -19.19 -2.83
C PHE A 117 6.65 -19.96 -3.49
N CYS A 118 6.13 -19.44 -4.61
CA CYS A 118 5.06 -20.09 -5.36
C CYS A 118 5.50 -21.44 -5.92
N GLN A 119 6.72 -21.55 -6.47
CA GLN A 119 7.28 -22.82 -6.94
C GLN A 119 7.42 -23.85 -5.81
N ARG A 120 7.77 -23.42 -4.60
CA ARG A 120 7.83 -24.27 -3.41
C ARG A 120 6.46 -24.55 -2.78
N LYS A 121 5.37 -24.09 -3.40
CA LYS A 121 4.00 -24.22 -2.90
C LYS A 121 3.79 -23.59 -1.51
N MET A 122 4.57 -22.58 -1.18
CA MET A 122 4.39 -21.79 0.03
C MET A 122 3.26 -20.78 -0.23
N ALA A 123 2.07 -21.08 0.24
CA ALA A 123 0.91 -20.24 0.01
C ALA A 123 1.03 -18.92 0.82
N ILE A 124 1.06 -17.80 0.11
CA ILE A 124 1.11 -16.47 0.71
C ILE A 124 -0.29 -16.09 1.18
N ARG A 125 -0.42 -15.79 2.47
CA ARG A 125 -1.67 -15.46 3.15
C ARG A 125 -1.87 -13.96 3.32
N SER A 126 -0.81 -13.21 3.58
CA SER A 126 -0.90 -11.78 3.82
C SER A 126 0.29 -11.03 3.23
N LEU A 127 0.01 -9.82 2.80
CA LEU A 127 0.99 -8.86 2.29
C LEU A 127 0.82 -7.54 3.02
N MET A 128 1.92 -6.95 3.45
CA MET A 128 1.92 -5.58 3.95
C MET A 128 3.08 -4.82 3.31
N ILE A 129 2.81 -3.58 2.93
CA ILE A 129 3.83 -2.65 2.44
C ILE A 129 3.62 -1.29 3.10
N SER A 130 4.72 -0.60 3.42
CA SER A 130 4.70 0.71 4.07
C SER A 130 5.89 1.56 3.67
N THR A 131 5.75 2.87 3.82
CA THR A 131 6.89 3.81 3.76
C THR A 131 7.73 3.67 5.03
N GLN A 132 9.06 3.73 4.90
CA GLN A 132 9.99 3.66 6.03
C GLN A 132 10.60 5.02 6.38
N ASP A 133 10.63 5.92 5.43
CA ASP A 133 11.01 7.32 5.57
C ASP A 133 9.96 8.21 4.94
N MET A 134 9.93 9.47 5.31
CA MET A 134 9.02 10.43 4.73
C MET A 134 9.68 11.80 4.64
N ASP A 135 9.53 12.41 3.48
CA ASP A 135 9.92 13.78 3.25
C ASP A 135 8.72 14.60 2.78
N LYS A 136 8.57 15.80 3.36
CA LYS A 136 7.55 16.78 2.99
C LYS A 136 8.08 17.88 2.08
N THR A 137 9.37 17.86 1.77
CA THR A 137 9.95 18.88 0.91
C THR A 137 9.39 18.76 -0.50
N SER A 138 8.83 19.85 -0.98
CA SER A 138 8.29 19.97 -2.35
C SER A 138 9.40 20.17 -3.39
N GLN A 139 10.67 19.96 -3.03
CA GLN A 139 11.77 20.16 -3.93
C GLN A 139 11.74 19.11 -5.05
N MET A 140 11.36 19.53 -6.25
CA MET A 140 11.42 18.67 -7.44
C MET A 140 12.88 18.28 -7.69
N ASN A 141 13.11 17.01 -7.94
CA ASN A 141 14.43 16.52 -8.25
C ASN A 141 14.77 16.94 -9.69
N LEU A 142 15.71 17.87 -9.85
CA LEU A 142 16.13 18.41 -11.16
C LEU A 142 16.66 17.34 -12.13
N PHE A 143 16.98 16.14 -11.63
CA PHE A 143 17.51 15.04 -12.43
C PHE A 143 16.45 14.17 -13.11
N PHE A 144 15.17 14.32 -12.75
CA PHE A 144 14.07 13.56 -13.35
C PHE A 144 13.21 14.45 -14.24
N ARG A 145 13.59 14.57 -15.52
CA ARG A 145 12.80 15.32 -16.53
C ARG A 145 11.35 14.82 -16.61
N ASP A 146 11.14 13.52 -16.39
CA ASP A 146 9.84 12.88 -16.52
C ASP A 146 8.99 12.95 -15.24
N GLU A 147 9.55 13.41 -14.10
CA GLU A 147 8.82 13.44 -12.83
C GLU A 147 7.60 14.36 -12.88
N ALA A 148 7.73 15.52 -13.53
CA ALA A 148 6.64 16.49 -13.68
C ALA A 148 5.48 15.91 -14.50
N GLU A 149 5.78 15.24 -15.62
CA GLU A 149 4.80 14.60 -16.48
C GLU A 149 4.08 13.46 -15.75
N HIS A 150 4.83 12.59 -15.09
CA HIS A 150 4.26 11.51 -14.27
C HIS A 150 3.39 12.05 -13.14
N THR A 151 3.83 13.10 -12.46
CA THR A 151 3.05 13.74 -11.39
C THR A 151 1.71 14.27 -11.93
N GLN A 152 1.71 14.99 -13.06
CA GLN A 152 0.48 15.50 -13.68
C GLN A 152 -0.46 14.35 -14.08
N ARG A 153 0.07 13.29 -14.67
CA ARG A 153 -0.69 12.09 -15.04
C ARG A 153 -1.37 11.46 -13.82
N TYR A 154 -0.63 11.18 -12.75
CA TYR A 154 -1.19 10.58 -11.54
C TYR A 154 -2.18 11.50 -10.83
N GLN A 155 -1.95 12.81 -10.82
CA GLN A 155 -2.93 13.78 -10.31
C GLN A 155 -4.24 13.78 -11.11
N ALA A 156 -4.17 13.56 -12.43
CA ALA A 156 -5.37 13.43 -13.27
C ALA A 156 -6.13 12.13 -12.94
N ILE A 157 -5.42 11.01 -12.78
CA ILE A 157 -5.99 9.73 -12.36
C ILE A 157 -6.63 9.87 -10.97
N ASP A 158 -5.93 10.48 -10.03
CA ASP A 158 -6.43 10.69 -8.65
C ASP A 158 -7.72 11.53 -8.66
N ARG A 159 -7.80 12.59 -9.51
CA ARG A 159 -9.03 13.38 -9.67
C ARG A 159 -10.20 12.56 -10.19
N ILE A 160 -9.97 11.69 -11.17
CA ILE A 160 -11.01 10.79 -11.70
C ILE A 160 -11.46 9.82 -10.59
N ASN A 161 -10.53 9.18 -9.93
CA ASN A 161 -10.82 8.22 -8.86
C ASN A 161 -11.50 8.86 -7.64
N ASN A 162 -11.20 10.12 -7.35
CA ASN A 162 -11.88 10.86 -6.27
C ASN A 162 -13.31 11.23 -6.64
N ARG A 163 -13.57 11.51 -7.94
CA ARG A 163 -14.90 11.91 -8.41
C ARG A 163 -15.84 10.72 -8.65
N TYR A 164 -15.32 9.62 -9.18
CA TYR A 164 -16.12 8.50 -9.67
C TYR A 164 -15.95 7.21 -8.86
N GLY A 165 -15.14 7.26 -7.81
CA GLY A 165 -14.82 6.12 -6.95
C GLY A 165 -13.41 5.56 -7.20
N LYS A 166 -12.82 5.06 -6.11
CA LYS A 166 -11.47 4.46 -6.15
C LYS A 166 -11.45 3.25 -7.09
N GLY A 167 -10.44 3.17 -7.94
CA GLY A 167 -10.28 2.07 -8.90
C GLY A 167 -11.02 2.27 -10.22
N THR A 168 -11.70 3.42 -10.45
CA THR A 168 -12.28 3.78 -11.75
C THR A 168 -11.22 3.79 -12.85
N VAL A 169 -10.05 4.33 -12.55
CA VAL A 169 -8.85 4.24 -13.39
C VAL A 169 -7.75 3.59 -12.55
N THR A 170 -7.22 2.49 -13.05
CA THR A 170 -6.13 1.74 -12.42
C THR A 170 -5.13 1.26 -13.47
N THR A 171 -3.99 0.73 -13.06
CA THR A 171 -3.02 0.16 -14.00
C THR A 171 -3.44 -1.24 -14.45
N ALA A 172 -3.05 -1.65 -15.66
CA ALA A 172 -3.31 -3.00 -16.16
C ALA A 172 -2.75 -4.09 -15.22
N ARG A 173 -1.67 -3.79 -14.49
CA ARG A 173 -1.03 -4.71 -13.53
C ARG A 173 -1.92 -5.00 -12.33
N SER A 174 -2.72 -4.03 -11.89
CA SER A 174 -3.67 -4.18 -10.78
C SER A 174 -4.92 -4.98 -11.16
N LEU A 175 -5.11 -5.27 -12.46
CA LEU A 175 -6.24 -6.07 -12.93
C LEU A 175 -6.03 -7.58 -12.76
N TYR A 176 -4.80 -8.04 -12.53
CA TYR A 176 -4.49 -9.46 -12.23
C TYR A 176 -4.90 -9.84 -10.79
N ARG A 177 -6.04 -9.34 -10.37
CA ARG A 177 -6.62 -9.70 -9.09
C ARG A 177 -7.19 -11.11 -9.16
N VAL A 178 -6.95 -11.90 -8.12
CA VAL A 178 -7.61 -13.21 -7.95
C VAL A 178 -9.12 -13.02 -8.14
N GLN A 179 -9.69 -13.69 -9.14
CA GLN A 179 -11.15 -13.77 -9.31
C GLN A 179 -11.74 -14.39 -8.03
N GLY A 180 -12.25 -13.57 -7.14
CA GLY A 180 -12.81 -14.03 -5.87
C GLY A 180 -13.03 -12.94 -4.83
N ASN A 181 -12.42 -11.79 -4.94
CA ASN A 181 -12.57 -10.71 -3.97
C ASN A 181 -13.14 -9.43 -4.60
N THR A 182 -14.39 -9.48 -5.04
CA THR A 182 -15.15 -8.34 -5.58
C THR A 182 -15.54 -7.31 -4.50
N HIS A 183 -15.25 -7.55 -3.22
CA HIS A 183 -15.70 -6.70 -2.11
C HIS A 183 -15.09 -5.30 -2.03
N PHE A 184 -14.09 -4.97 -2.85
CA PHE A 184 -13.48 -3.62 -2.80
C PHE A 184 -14.31 -2.58 -3.58
N LEU A 185 -15.06 -2.98 -4.61
CA LEU A 185 -15.88 -2.07 -5.41
C LEU A 185 -17.27 -1.84 -4.82
N GLU A 186 -17.76 -2.74 -3.97
CA GLU A 186 -19.11 -2.67 -3.39
C GLU A 186 -19.22 -1.85 -2.10
N ARG A 187 -18.12 -1.48 -1.43
CA ARG A 187 -18.17 -0.75 -0.15
C ARG A 187 -18.36 0.76 -0.26
N ASN A 188 -18.46 1.33 -1.45
CA ASN A 188 -18.61 2.78 -1.63
C ASN A 188 -19.89 3.21 -2.35
N SER A 189 -20.92 2.36 -2.39
CA SER A 189 -22.26 2.73 -2.88
C SER A 189 -23.26 2.71 -1.72
N GLY A 190 -23.01 3.54 -0.71
CA GLY A 190 -23.89 3.80 0.41
C GLY A 190 -23.65 5.21 0.93
#